data_9a263bf6392758b3044ff182b439fead
#
_entry.id   9a263bf6392758b3044ff182b439fead
#
_cell.length_a   1.000
_cell.length_b   1.000
_cell.length_c   1.000
_cell.angle_alpha   90.00
_cell.angle_beta   90.00
_cell.angle_gamma   90.00
#
_symmetry.space_group_name_H-M   'P 1'
#
loop_
_entity.id
_entity.type
_entity.pdbx_description
1 polymer ?
#
loop_
_entity_poly.entity_id
_entity_poly.type
_entity_poly.pdbx_seq_one_letter_code
_entity_poly.pdbx_strand_id
1 'polypeptide(L)'
;IRRLKEQSLERYIDLDRRFAELDNARASGNAAGDGAGLTFGGSAPSSTVTDVPLRPMTKPAAADPAEESAYQAAYGYVKSRNFAAAVNAFQEFLGRYPLGAYAPNAHYWLGELYLVVDPAEPELARQNFKLLLDQYPDNAKVPDAMYKLGKVHFLKGNRERSREYLDQVIREYSGHPAAQLSRDFLDENF
;
A
#
# COMPACT_ATOMS: atom_id res chain seq x y z
N ILE A 1 23.46 -7.86 -6.89
CA ILE A 1 22.54 -7.18 -5.96
C ILE A 1 21.74 -6.08 -6.68
N ARG A 2 22.34 -5.19 -7.49
CA ARG A 2 21.63 -4.12 -8.23
C ARG A 2 20.57 -4.67 -9.20
N ARG A 3 20.90 -5.70 -10.00
CA ARG A 3 19.98 -6.35 -10.96
C ARG A 3 18.76 -6.99 -10.28
N LEU A 4 18.92 -7.60 -9.11
CA LEU A 4 17.79 -8.19 -8.37
C LEU A 4 16.83 -7.12 -7.83
N LYS A 5 17.37 -5.97 -7.42
CA LYS A 5 16.57 -4.82 -6.94
C LYS A 5 15.75 -4.21 -8.09
N GLU A 6 16.35 -4.09 -9.27
CA GLU A 6 15.69 -3.58 -10.48
C GLU A 6 14.60 -4.51 -10.99
N GLN A 7 14.82 -5.83 -11.02
CA GLN A 7 13.79 -6.82 -11.37
C GLN A 7 12.60 -6.84 -10.42
N SER A 8 12.84 -6.63 -9.13
CA SER A 8 11.78 -6.50 -8.14
C SER A 8 10.91 -5.27 -8.44
N LEU A 9 11.53 -4.13 -8.74
CA LEU A 9 10.82 -2.90 -9.06
C LEU A 9 10.01 -3.03 -10.38
N GLU A 10 10.53 -3.69 -11.41
CA GLU A 10 9.83 -3.93 -12.67
C GLU A 10 8.57 -4.78 -12.50
N ARG A 11 8.62 -5.83 -11.67
CA ARG A 11 7.44 -6.65 -11.35
C ARG A 11 6.35 -5.84 -10.65
N TYR A 12 6.74 -4.90 -9.78
CA TYR A 12 5.78 -4.06 -9.07
C TYR A 12 5.17 -2.97 -9.95
N ILE A 13 5.93 -2.41 -10.88
CA ILE A 13 5.41 -1.46 -11.88
C ILE A 13 4.34 -2.15 -12.74
N ASP A 14 4.54 -3.40 -13.14
CA ASP A 14 3.55 -4.17 -13.91
C ASP A 14 2.32 -4.52 -13.06
N LEU A 15 2.53 -4.89 -11.80
CA LEU A 15 1.44 -5.23 -10.88
C LEU A 15 0.57 -4.00 -10.55
N ASP A 16 1.19 -2.85 -10.29
CA ASP A 16 0.49 -1.60 -9.99
C ASP A 16 -0.32 -1.11 -11.20
N ARG A 17 0.19 -1.30 -12.41
CA ARG A 17 -0.55 -1.04 -13.64
C ARG A 17 -1.80 -1.91 -13.75
N ARG A 18 -1.70 -3.21 -13.43
CA ARG A 18 -2.85 -4.14 -13.44
C ARG A 18 -3.88 -3.79 -12.37
N PHE A 19 -3.46 -3.33 -11.20
CA PHE A 19 -4.39 -2.87 -10.16
C PHE A 19 -5.11 -1.59 -10.57
N ALA A 20 -4.42 -0.61 -11.16
CA ALA A 20 -5.04 0.60 -11.69
C ALA A 20 -6.04 0.29 -12.82
N GLU A 21 -5.75 -0.69 -13.68
CA GLU A 21 -6.66 -1.17 -14.72
C GLU A 21 -7.89 -1.89 -14.13
N LEU A 22 -7.74 -2.66 -13.05
CA LEU A 22 -8.84 -3.34 -12.35
C LEU A 22 -9.73 -2.36 -11.57
N ASP A 23 -9.16 -1.36 -10.92
CA ASP A 23 -9.92 -0.32 -10.23
C ASP A 23 -10.69 0.55 -11.22
N ASN A 24 -10.12 0.85 -12.36
CA ASN A 24 -10.78 1.59 -13.45
C ASN A 24 -11.90 0.76 -14.11
N ALA A 25 -11.72 -0.56 -14.27
CA ALA A 25 -12.74 -1.47 -14.75
C ALA A 25 -13.89 -1.62 -13.75
N ARG A 26 -13.61 -1.61 -12.45
CA ARG A 26 -14.62 -1.63 -11.37
C ARG A 26 -15.42 -0.33 -11.31
N ALA A 27 -14.78 0.81 -11.52
CA ALA A 27 -15.44 2.13 -11.60
C ALA A 27 -16.36 2.23 -12.82
N SER A 28 -15.97 1.64 -13.95
CA SER A 28 -16.76 1.63 -15.20
C SER A 28 -17.89 0.59 -15.20
N GLY A 29 -17.80 -0.47 -14.39
CA GLY A 29 -18.80 -1.56 -14.33
C GLY A 29 -20.02 -1.26 -13.44
N ASN A 30 -20.00 -0.19 -12.65
CA ASN A 30 -21.10 0.13 -11.70
C ASN A 30 -22.12 1.14 -12.24
N ALA A 31 -22.11 1.45 -13.54
CA ALA A 31 -23.04 2.38 -14.19
C ALA A 31 -24.23 1.71 -14.90
N ALA A 32 -24.44 0.40 -14.76
CA ALA A 32 -25.60 -0.28 -15.35
C ALA A 32 -26.19 -1.31 -14.36
N GLY A 33 -27.17 -0.87 -13.59
CA GLY A 33 -27.91 -1.75 -12.66
C GLY A 33 -29.11 -1.01 -12.07
N ASP A 34 -30.16 -0.96 -12.85
CA ASP A 34 -31.49 -0.37 -12.61
C ASP A 34 -32.18 -0.93 -11.38
N GLY A 35 -33.10 -0.11 -10.82
CA GLY A 35 -33.76 -0.21 -9.55
C GLY A 35 -34.66 -1.43 -9.29
N ALA A 36 -34.87 -1.66 -8.01
CA ALA A 36 -36.16 -2.09 -7.44
C ALA A 36 -36.18 -1.77 -5.94
N GLY A 37 -37.06 -0.89 -5.54
CA GLY A 37 -37.31 -0.52 -4.16
C GLY A 37 -38.02 -1.60 -3.37
N LEU A 38 -37.74 -1.65 -2.06
CA LEU A 38 -38.71 -2.12 -1.06
C LEU A 38 -38.55 -1.28 0.22
N THR A 39 -39.60 -0.51 0.48
CA THR A 39 -39.84 0.24 1.71
C THR A 39 -40.24 -0.70 2.83
N PHE A 40 -39.66 -0.61 4.01
CA PHE A 40 -40.29 -1.00 5.26
C PHE A 40 -40.03 0.08 6.33
N GLY A 41 -41.14 0.68 6.77
CA GLY A 41 -41.16 1.61 7.87
C GLY A 41 -41.17 0.87 9.23
N GLY A 42 -40.71 1.56 10.26
CA GLY A 42 -40.76 1.10 11.64
C GLY A 42 -40.15 2.12 12.59
N SER A 43 -41.04 2.79 13.35
CA SER A 43 -40.80 3.90 14.27
C SER A 43 -39.90 3.58 15.47
N ALA A 44 -39.26 4.66 15.99
CA ALA A 44 -38.40 4.82 17.17
C ALA A 44 -39.09 4.40 18.52
N PRO A 45 -38.40 4.45 19.73
CA PRO A 45 -37.81 5.66 20.25
C PRO A 45 -36.46 5.53 21.05
N SER A 46 -35.78 6.66 21.14
CA SER A 46 -34.84 7.19 22.14
C SER A 46 -34.34 6.33 23.31
N SER A 47 -33.01 6.33 23.45
CA SER A 47 -32.34 6.55 24.75
C SER A 47 -30.91 7.04 24.51
N THR A 48 -30.61 8.19 25.13
CA THR A 48 -29.34 8.91 25.20
C THR A 48 -28.31 8.15 26.01
N VAL A 49 -27.17 7.82 25.41
CA VAL A 49 -25.90 7.66 26.13
C VAL A 49 -24.83 8.29 25.25
N THR A 50 -24.21 9.34 25.78
CA THR A 50 -23.05 10.01 25.18
C THR A 50 -21.84 9.08 25.27
N ASP A 51 -21.62 8.31 24.23
CA ASP A 51 -20.36 7.63 24.01
C ASP A 51 -19.71 8.28 22.79
N VAL A 52 -18.48 8.80 22.97
CA VAL A 52 -17.71 9.40 21.89
C VAL A 52 -17.25 8.25 21.01
N PRO A 53 -17.81 8.08 19.81
CA PRO A 53 -17.36 6.99 18.97
C PRO A 53 -15.99 7.33 18.41
N LEU A 54 -15.00 6.48 18.69
CA LEU A 54 -13.85 6.30 17.82
C LEU A 54 -14.41 6.12 16.39
N ARG A 55 -14.30 7.16 15.60
CA ARG A 55 -14.74 7.17 14.20
C ARG A 55 -14.04 6.03 13.48
N PRO A 56 -14.74 5.04 12.92
CA PRO A 56 -14.13 4.13 11.96
C PRO A 56 -13.63 5.01 10.79
N MET A 57 -12.36 4.87 10.44
CA MET A 57 -11.81 5.55 9.26
C MET A 57 -12.61 5.06 8.06
N THR A 58 -13.48 5.91 7.56
CA THR A 58 -14.37 5.64 6.43
C THR A 58 -13.52 5.28 5.22
N LYS A 59 -13.99 4.25 4.48
CA LYS A 59 -13.57 3.91 3.11
C LYS A 59 -13.11 5.17 2.36
N PRO A 60 -11.94 5.15 1.69
CA PRO A 60 -11.47 6.32 0.96
C PRO A 60 -12.58 6.88 0.07
N ALA A 61 -12.86 8.16 0.22
CA ALA A 61 -13.69 8.87 -0.73
C ALA A 61 -13.06 8.71 -2.13
N ALA A 62 -13.88 8.74 -3.19
CA ALA A 62 -13.34 8.75 -4.55
C ALA A 62 -12.20 9.78 -4.63
N ALA A 63 -11.06 9.37 -5.18
CA ALA A 63 -9.87 10.23 -5.22
C ALA A 63 -10.21 11.57 -5.90
N ASP A 64 -9.75 12.65 -5.29
CA ASP A 64 -9.82 13.97 -5.92
C ASP A 64 -8.99 13.91 -7.23
N PRO A 65 -9.49 14.37 -8.37
CA PRO A 65 -8.73 14.42 -9.63
C PRO A 65 -7.37 15.11 -9.50
N ALA A 66 -7.25 16.11 -8.61
CA ALA A 66 -5.99 16.77 -8.33
C ALA A 66 -5.02 15.87 -7.55
N GLU A 67 -5.53 15.07 -6.62
CA GLU A 67 -4.75 14.05 -5.91
C GLU A 67 -4.23 12.98 -6.88
N GLU A 68 -5.12 12.44 -7.72
CA GLU A 68 -4.74 11.45 -8.72
C GLU A 68 -3.65 11.98 -9.66
N SER A 69 -3.83 13.19 -10.18
CA SER A 69 -2.86 13.83 -11.08
C SER A 69 -1.49 14.00 -10.41
N ALA A 70 -1.47 14.44 -9.14
CA ALA A 70 -0.23 14.59 -8.37
C ALA A 70 0.46 13.24 -8.12
N TYR A 71 -0.31 12.20 -7.79
CA TYR A 71 0.21 10.84 -7.65
C TYR A 71 0.80 10.31 -8.96
N GLN A 72 0.09 10.47 -10.08
CA GLN A 72 0.54 10.02 -11.39
C GLN A 72 1.82 10.76 -11.85
N ALA A 73 1.96 12.04 -11.51
CA ALA A 73 3.18 12.79 -11.78
C ALA A 73 4.38 12.21 -11.01
N ALA A 74 4.21 11.92 -9.71
CA ALA A 74 5.24 11.28 -8.87
C ALA A 74 5.59 9.88 -9.40
N TYR A 75 4.59 9.10 -9.77
CA TYR A 75 4.78 7.76 -10.34
C TYR A 75 5.47 7.80 -11.70
N GLY A 76 5.30 8.86 -12.48
CA GLY A 76 6.03 9.11 -13.72
C GLY A 76 7.55 9.09 -13.54
N TYR A 77 8.05 9.62 -12.42
CA TYR A 77 9.49 9.56 -12.09
C TYR A 77 9.95 8.13 -11.76
N VAL A 78 9.10 7.30 -11.16
CA VAL A 78 9.42 5.86 -10.95
C VAL A 78 9.58 5.17 -12.30
N LYS A 79 8.63 5.37 -13.23
CA LYS A 79 8.66 4.77 -14.58
C LYS A 79 9.90 5.21 -15.38
N SER A 80 10.32 6.45 -15.23
CA SER A 80 11.52 6.98 -15.89
C SER A 80 12.83 6.65 -15.13
N ARG A 81 12.75 5.88 -14.03
CA ARG A 81 13.89 5.50 -13.15
C ARG A 81 14.62 6.70 -12.54
N ASN A 82 13.98 7.85 -12.47
CA ASN A 82 14.48 9.02 -11.75
C ASN A 82 14.09 8.92 -10.26
N PHE A 83 14.78 8.02 -9.54
CA PHE A 83 14.38 7.65 -8.18
C PHE A 83 14.50 8.80 -7.18
N ALA A 84 15.52 9.66 -7.33
CA ALA A 84 15.65 10.83 -6.45
C ALA A 84 14.50 11.83 -6.64
N ALA A 85 14.11 12.09 -7.89
CA ALA A 85 12.95 12.94 -8.17
C ALA A 85 11.63 12.28 -7.72
N ALA A 86 11.50 10.95 -7.84
CA ALA A 86 10.36 10.21 -7.36
C ALA A 86 10.19 10.33 -5.83
N VAL A 87 11.28 10.20 -5.06
CA VAL A 87 11.25 10.40 -3.60
C VAL A 87 10.72 11.79 -3.25
N ASN A 88 11.28 12.83 -3.84
CA ASN A 88 10.83 14.21 -3.57
C ASN A 88 9.37 14.41 -3.94
N ALA A 89 8.94 13.90 -5.10
CA ALA A 89 7.57 14.05 -5.57
C ALA A 89 6.54 13.31 -4.69
N PHE A 90 6.87 12.11 -4.20
CA PHE A 90 5.99 11.39 -3.26
C PHE A 90 5.98 12.03 -1.87
N GLN A 91 7.08 12.59 -1.40
CA GLN A 91 7.09 13.37 -0.14
C GLN A 91 6.22 14.63 -0.26
N GLU A 92 6.33 15.35 -1.37
CA GLU A 92 5.48 16.51 -1.65
C GLU A 92 4.00 16.11 -1.76
N PHE A 93 3.72 14.98 -2.44
CA PHE A 93 2.38 14.41 -2.52
C PHE A 93 1.79 14.14 -1.14
N LEU A 94 2.51 13.45 -0.26
CA LEU A 94 2.06 13.15 1.11
C LEU A 94 1.94 14.42 1.97
N GLY A 95 2.73 15.44 1.70
CA GLY A 95 2.58 16.76 2.34
C GLY A 95 1.27 17.46 1.99
N ARG A 96 0.76 17.25 0.77
CA ARG A 96 -0.52 17.83 0.30
C ARG A 96 -1.72 16.93 0.62
N TYR A 97 -1.55 15.62 0.54
CA TYR A 97 -2.61 14.62 0.66
C TYR A 97 -2.26 13.53 1.69
N PRO A 98 -2.03 13.90 2.97
CA PRO A 98 -1.52 12.95 3.98
C PRO A 98 -2.49 11.80 4.29
N LEU A 99 -3.79 11.99 4.05
CA LEU A 99 -4.85 11.00 4.26
C LEU A 99 -5.64 10.73 2.96
N GLY A 100 -5.04 11.04 1.82
CA GLY A 100 -5.64 10.83 0.52
C GLY A 100 -5.81 9.37 0.15
N ALA A 101 -6.60 9.10 -0.88
CA ALA A 101 -6.86 7.76 -1.39
C ALA A 101 -5.57 7.06 -1.87
N TYR A 102 -4.61 7.83 -2.40
CA TYR A 102 -3.32 7.33 -2.86
C TYR A 102 -2.20 7.41 -1.81
N ALA A 103 -2.46 7.94 -0.60
CA ALA A 103 -1.45 8.03 0.44
C ALA A 103 -0.81 6.67 0.82
N PRO A 104 -1.57 5.56 0.98
CA PRO A 104 -0.96 4.26 1.23
C PRO A 104 -0.05 3.80 0.07
N ASN A 105 -0.43 4.06 -1.17
CA ASN A 105 0.41 3.73 -2.33
C ASN A 105 1.69 4.58 -2.35
N ALA A 106 1.60 5.85 -1.98
CA ALA A 106 2.76 6.74 -1.88
C ALA A 106 3.74 6.29 -0.79
N HIS A 107 3.25 5.87 0.38
CA HIS A 107 4.08 5.26 1.43
C HIS A 107 4.75 3.97 0.95
N TYR A 108 4.03 3.12 0.23
CA TYR A 108 4.62 1.91 -0.36
C TYR A 108 5.77 2.26 -1.31
N TRP A 109 5.55 3.19 -2.25
CA TRP A 109 6.58 3.61 -3.20
C TRP A 109 7.79 4.26 -2.54
N LEU A 110 7.59 5.12 -1.53
CA LEU A 110 8.70 5.66 -0.76
C LEU A 110 9.51 4.56 -0.08
N GLY A 111 8.86 3.55 0.48
CA GLY A 111 9.53 2.37 1.03
C GLY A 111 10.41 1.68 0.00
N GLU A 112 9.92 1.43 -1.21
CA GLU A 112 10.69 0.82 -2.31
C GLU A 112 11.84 1.71 -2.78
N LEU A 113 11.56 3.00 -2.97
CA LEU A 113 12.52 3.98 -3.46
C LEU A 113 13.72 4.12 -2.51
N TYR A 114 13.50 4.20 -1.20
CA TYR A 114 14.58 4.27 -0.21
C TYR A 114 15.47 3.03 -0.18
N LEU A 115 15.03 1.90 -0.72
CA LEU A 115 15.88 0.71 -0.87
C LEU A 115 16.75 0.75 -2.13
N VAL A 116 16.40 1.57 -3.13
CA VAL A 116 17.07 1.59 -4.45
C VAL A 116 17.86 2.87 -4.72
N VAL A 117 17.57 3.97 -4.02
CA VAL A 117 18.39 5.19 -4.10
C VAL A 117 19.82 4.94 -3.64
N ASP A 118 20.74 5.81 -4.01
CA ASP A 118 22.15 5.72 -3.66
C ASP A 118 22.59 7.01 -2.92
N PRO A 119 22.98 6.91 -1.65
CA PRO A 119 22.99 5.71 -0.80
C PRO A 119 21.59 5.19 -0.45
N ALA A 120 21.46 3.86 -0.24
CA ALA A 120 20.19 3.28 0.20
C ALA A 120 19.89 3.63 1.67
N GLU A 121 18.62 3.88 1.97
CA GLU A 121 18.15 4.31 3.28
C GLU A 121 17.12 3.33 3.87
N PRO A 122 17.57 2.13 4.33
CA PRO A 122 16.66 1.08 4.78
C PRO A 122 15.82 1.46 6.01
N GLU A 123 16.26 2.42 6.80
CA GLU A 123 15.46 2.90 7.94
C GLU A 123 14.27 3.74 7.49
N LEU A 124 14.43 4.61 6.50
CA LEU A 124 13.32 5.36 5.91
C LEU A 124 12.37 4.43 5.16
N ALA A 125 12.89 3.41 4.49
CA ALA A 125 12.07 2.36 3.89
C ALA A 125 11.18 1.66 4.94
N ARG A 126 11.79 1.23 6.05
CA ARG A 126 11.09 0.60 7.16
C ARG A 126 9.97 1.48 7.72
N GLN A 127 10.27 2.78 7.93
CA GLN A 127 9.29 3.73 8.46
C GLN A 127 8.07 3.87 7.55
N ASN A 128 8.29 3.99 6.24
CA ASN A 128 7.20 4.15 5.28
C ASN A 128 6.34 2.88 5.16
N PHE A 129 6.94 1.69 5.08
CA PHE A 129 6.17 0.44 5.10
C PHE A 129 5.37 0.29 6.42
N LYS A 130 5.97 0.66 7.57
CA LYS A 130 5.28 0.59 8.84
C LYS A 130 4.11 1.59 8.93
N LEU A 131 4.27 2.82 8.44
CA LEU A 131 3.18 3.79 8.35
C LEU A 131 2.01 3.25 7.54
N LEU A 132 2.29 2.58 6.41
CA LEU A 132 1.25 1.94 5.62
C LEU A 132 0.49 0.90 6.44
N LEU A 133 1.17 0.01 7.15
CA LEU A 133 0.52 -1.02 7.97
C LEU A 133 -0.30 -0.43 9.11
N ASP A 134 0.24 0.60 9.79
CA ASP A 134 -0.38 1.17 10.99
C ASP A 134 -1.60 2.04 10.66
N GLN A 135 -1.53 2.80 9.57
CA GLN A 135 -2.57 3.76 9.19
C GLN A 135 -3.60 3.19 8.21
N TYR A 136 -3.22 2.18 7.42
CA TYR A 136 -4.03 1.61 6.36
C TYR A 136 -4.06 0.08 6.39
N PRO A 137 -4.47 -0.55 7.52
CA PRO A 137 -4.37 -2.00 7.72
C PRO A 137 -5.18 -2.82 6.71
N ASP A 138 -6.24 -2.25 6.14
CA ASP A 138 -7.10 -2.91 5.15
C ASP A 138 -6.68 -2.65 3.70
N ASN A 139 -5.56 -1.96 3.48
CA ASN A 139 -5.10 -1.65 2.13
C ASN A 139 -4.53 -2.88 1.43
N ALA A 140 -4.81 -3.02 0.13
CA ALA A 140 -4.34 -4.14 -0.67
C ALA A 140 -2.80 -4.27 -0.74
N LYS A 141 -2.04 -3.21 -0.44
CA LYS A 141 -0.57 -3.22 -0.39
C LYS A 141 0.01 -3.71 0.94
N VAL A 142 -0.83 -3.99 1.94
CA VAL A 142 -0.37 -4.45 3.27
C VAL A 142 0.47 -5.73 3.19
N PRO A 143 0.04 -6.81 2.50
CA PRO A 143 0.85 -8.02 2.41
C PRO A 143 2.21 -7.80 1.74
N ASP A 144 2.24 -6.97 0.69
CA ASP A 144 3.49 -6.60 0.03
C ASP A 144 4.42 -5.81 0.95
N ALA A 145 3.89 -4.82 1.66
CA ALA A 145 4.65 -4.01 2.61
C ALA A 145 5.19 -4.85 3.79
N MET A 146 4.41 -5.82 4.28
CA MET A 146 4.88 -6.76 5.31
C MET A 146 6.03 -7.63 4.82
N TYR A 147 5.93 -8.18 3.60
CA TYR A 147 7.03 -8.91 2.97
C TYR A 147 8.30 -8.04 2.86
N LYS A 148 8.14 -6.77 2.44
CA LYS A 148 9.26 -5.83 2.34
C LYS A 148 9.85 -5.49 3.71
N LEU A 149 9.04 -5.34 4.75
CA LEU A 149 9.52 -5.18 6.13
C LEU A 149 10.36 -6.39 6.57
N GLY A 150 9.92 -7.60 6.27
CA GLY A 150 10.71 -8.81 6.50
C GLY A 150 12.09 -8.71 5.85
N LYS A 151 12.17 -8.34 4.57
CA LYS A 151 13.43 -8.13 3.85
C LYS A 151 14.30 -7.02 4.44
N VAL A 152 13.70 -5.89 4.83
CA VAL A 152 14.43 -4.77 5.45
C VAL A 152 15.05 -5.20 6.78
N HIS A 153 14.30 -5.93 7.61
CA HIS A 153 14.82 -6.46 8.87
C HIS A 153 15.97 -7.45 8.64
N PHE A 154 15.86 -8.30 7.63
CA PHE A 154 16.95 -9.20 7.25
C PHE A 154 18.23 -8.43 6.84
N LEU A 155 18.10 -7.42 5.98
CA LEU A 155 19.23 -6.57 5.56
C LEU A 155 19.90 -5.86 6.73
N LYS A 156 19.14 -5.53 7.78
CA LYS A 156 19.63 -4.93 9.03
C LYS A 156 20.23 -5.96 10.01
N GLY A 157 20.26 -7.24 9.65
CA GLY A 157 20.74 -8.31 10.51
C GLY A 157 19.74 -8.79 11.58
N ASN A 158 18.53 -8.26 11.61
CA ASN A 158 17.49 -8.65 12.54
C ASN A 158 16.67 -9.83 11.97
N ARG A 159 17.27 -11.02 12.01
CA ARG A 159 16.72 -12.25 11.41
C ARG A 159 15.42 -12.69 12.07
N GLU A 160 15.31 -12.57 13.38
CA GLU A 160 14.12 -12.95 14.13
C GLU A 160 12.91 -12.12 13.67
N ARG A 161 13.03 -10.80 13.67
CA ARG A 161 11.96 -9.92 13.22
C ARG A 161 11.65 -10.08 11.74
N SER A 162 12.65 -10.37 10.91
CA SER A 162 12.45 -10.74 9.52
C SER A 162 11.53 -11.94 9.37
N ARG A 163 11.85 -13.03 10.09
CA ARG A 163 11.05 -14.26 10.09
C ARG A 163 9.62 -14.01 10.56
N GLU A 164 9.42 -13.25 11.64
CA GLU A 164 8.09 -12.91 12.16
C GLU A 164 7.19 -12.29 11.07
N TYR A 165 7.69 -11.26 10.36
CA TYR A 165 6.93 -10.63 9.27
C TYR A 165 6.63 -11.59 8.12
N LEU A 166 7.60 -12.38 7.70
CA LEU A 166 7.44 -13.33 6.58
C LEU A 166 6.43 -14.44 6.93
N ASP A 167 6.54 -15.02 8.14
CA ASP A 167 5.60 -16.03 8.63
C ASP A 167 4.19 -15.45 8.79
N GLN A 168 4.07 -14.20 9.20
CA GLN A 168 2.78 -13.52 9.29
C GLN A 168 2.13 -13.37 7.92
N VAL A 169 2.88 -12.94 6.89
CA VAL A 169 2.36 -12.87 5.50
C VAL A 169 1.87 -14.23 5.03
N ILE A 170 2.65 -15.30 5.26
CA ILE A 170 2.28 -16.66 4.86
C ILE A 170 0.98 -17.11 5.54
N ARG A 171 0.82 -16.79 6.82
CA ARG A 171 -0.31 -17.21 7.64
C ARG A 171 -1.58 -16.42 7.31
N GLU A 172 -1.47 -15.09 7.23
CA GLU A 172 -2.65 -14.20 7.13
C GLU A 172 -3.07 -13.93 5.68
N TYR A 173 -2.13 -14.02 4.74
CA TYR A 173 -2.35 -13.70 3.33
C TYR A 173 -1.95 -14.85 2.40
N SER A 174 -2.31 -16.10 2.78
CA SER A 174 -1.87 -17.33 2.10
C SER A 174 -2.17 -17.38 0.60
N GLY A 175 -3.23 -16.72 0.12
CA GLY A 175 -3.60 -16.61 -1.29
C GLY A 175 -2.96 -15.44 -2.04
N HIS A 176 -2.21 -14.57 -1.33
CA HIS A 176 -1.56 -13.40 -1.95
C HIS A 176 -0.16 -13.77 -2.48
N PRO A 177 0.30 -13.20 -3.62
CA PRO A 177 1.64 -13.45 -4.16
C PRO A 177 2.78 -13.23 -3.15
N ALA A 178 2.62 -12.26 -2.24
CA ALA A 178 3.60 -11.99 -1.19
C ALA A 178 3.84 -13.20 -0.26
N ALA A 179 2.84 -14.08 -0.06
CA ALA A 179 3.01 -15.28 0.74
C ALA A 179 3.96 -16.28 0.07
N GLN A 180 3.89 -16.43 -1.26
CA GLN A 180 4.85 -17.27 -1.97
C GLN A 180 6.26 -16.67 -1.92
N LEU A 181 6.37 -15.35 -2.17
CA LEU A 181 7.66 -14.66 -2.06
C LEU A 181 8.28 -14.77 -0.66
N SER A 182 7.43 -14.80 0.38
CA SER A 182 7.89 -14.96 1.77
C SER A 182 8.43 -16.37 2.03
N ARG A 183 7.75 -17.40 1.51
CA ARG A 183 8.25 -18.80 1.57
C ARG A 183 9.59 -18.94 0.88
N ASP A 184 9.66 -18.51 -0.37
CA ASP A 184 10.89 -18.58 -1.17
C ASP A 184 12.05 -17.86 -0.48
N PHE A 185 11.78 -16.70 0.11
CA PHE A 185 12.79 -15.93 0.83
C PHE A 185 13.26 -16.63 2.11
N LEU A 186 12.35 -17.26 2.86
CA LEU A 186 12.70 -18.04 4.05
C LEU A 186 13.56 -19.25 3.68
N ASP A 187 13.17 -20.01 2.66
CA ASP A 187 13.89 -21.20 2.19
C ASP A 187 15.32 -20.87 1.70
N GLU A 188 15.50 -19.70 1.08
CA GLU A 188 16.81 -19.27 0.56
C GLU A 188 17.75 -18.69 1.63
N ASN A 189 17.23 -18.15 2.73
CA ASN A 189 18.02 -17.29 3.62
C ASN A 189 18.06 -17.77 5.08
N PHE A 190 17.24 -18.73 5.48
CA PHE A 190 17.11 -19.19 6.86
C PHE A 190 17.40 -20.66 7.05
#